data_12775fa127d55e2e40a7284e739abd5d
#
_entry.id   12775fa127d55e2e40a7284e739abd5d
#
_cell.length_a   1.000
_cell.length_b   1.000
_cell.length_c   1.000
_cell.angle_alpha   90.00
_cell.angle_beta   90.00
_cell.angle_gamma   90.00
#
_symmetry.space_group_name_H-M   'P 1'
#
loop_
_entity.id
_entity.type
_entity.pdbx_description
1 polymer ?
#
loop_
_entity_poly.entity_id
_entity_poly.type
_entity_poly.pdbx_seq_one_letter_code
_entity_poly.pdbx_strand_id
1 'polypeptide(L)'
;PATAPSTALKIVPARHPLQTVGTVLALALILIALQSVLGNPRWGWGTFAEWFFARPVLEGLGRTLLLTALGTGLGFALGTLLALARVSGSPLLSAVSWGYVWLFRSIPLLVLLLLLNNLGYLYSTIELGVPFTGISLFSYPTTQLIGVFTAAVLGLTLNQAAFSAEVIRGGILSVDHGQYEAAAALGLPRGRQVRRIILPQAMRSILPAAFNDVIGLAKSTSVVYVLA
;
A
#
# COMPACT_ATOMS: atom_id res chain seq x y z
N PRO A 1 -14.59 49.76 -49.12
CA PRO A 1 -14.77 48.48 -48.46
C PRO A 1 -15.21 48.78 -47.02
N ALA A 2 -16.51 48.53 -46.74
CA ALA A 2 -17.09 48.71 -45.43
C ALA A 2 -16.62 47.56 -44.53
N THR A 3 -15.90 47.87 -43.47
CA THR A 3 -15.53 46.92 -42.42
C THR A 3 -16.77 46.54 -41.62
N ALA A 4 -17.18 45.27 -41.69
CA ALA A 4 -18.26 44.75 -40.88
C ALA A 4 -17.92 44.94 -39.40
N PRO A 5 -18.85 45.38 -38.53
CA PRO A 5 -18.59 45.53 -37.10
C PRO A 5 -18.33 44.13 -36.50
N SER A 6 -17.19 43.97 -35.86
CA SER A 6 -16.89 42.78 -35.05
C SER A 6 -17.86 42.72 -33.88
N THR A 7 -18.89 41.88 -33.97
CA THR A 7 -19.76 41.56 -32.84
C THR A 7 -18.94 40.76 -31.84
N ALA A 8 -18.29 41.44 -30.91
CA ALA A 8 -17.63 40.82 -29.79
C ALA A 8 -18.68 40.06 -28.96
N LEU A 9 -18.65 38.74 -28.98
CA LEU A 9 -19.51 37.91 -28.17
C LEU A 9 -19.24 38.17 -26.69
N LYS A 10 -20.25 38.73 -25.99
CA LYS A 10 -20.17 38.96 -24.55
C LYS A 10 -20.35 37.60 -23.83
N ILE A 11 -19.28 37.08 -23.23
CA ILE A 11 -19.36 35.90 -22.41
C ILE A 11 -20.10 36.25 -21.12
N VAL A 12 -21.33 35.76 -20.98
CA VAL A 12 -22.13 35.89 -19.76
C VAL A 12 -21.96 34.63 -18.94
N PRO A 13 -21.44 34.70 -17.68
CA PRO A 13 -21.30 33.49 -16.84
C PRO A 13 -22.68 32.92 -16.51
N ALA A 14 -22.86 31.62 -16.71
CA ALA A 14 -24.08 30.93 -16.36
C ALA A 14 -24.28 30.97 -14.83
N ARG A 15 -25.46 31.46 -14.40
CA ARG A 15 -25.81 31.43 -12.97
C ARG A 15 -26.42 30.10 -12.62
N HIS A 16 -25.85 29.41 -11.63
CA HIS A 16 -26.34 28.14 -11.14
C HIS A 16 -26.93 28.29 -9.71
N PRO A 17 -28.14 28.83 -9.55
CA PRO A 17 -28.69 29.12 -8.24
C PRO A 17 -28.83 27.89 -7.35
N LEU A 18 -29.13 26.72 -7.90
CA LEU A 18 -29.20 25.47 -7.16
C LEU A 18 -27.83 25.06 -6.60
N GLN A 19 -26.75 25.27 -7.34
CA GLN A 19 -25.39 24.99 -6.84
C GLN A 19 -25.03 25.96 -5.70
N THR A 20 -25.40 27.22 -5.81
CA THR A 20 -25.17 28.22 -4.75
C THR A 20 -25.92 27.84 -3.48
N VAL A 21 -27.21 27.48 -3.59
CA VAL A 21 -28.02 27.01 -2.45
C VAL A 21 -27.40 25.76 -1.85
N GLY A 22 -27.03 24.76 -2.67
CA GLY A 22 -26.36 23.55 -2.21
C GLY A 22 -25.07 23.83 -1.47
N THR A 23 -24.24 24.76 -1.96
CA THR A 23 -22.98 25.17 -1.31
C THR A 23 -23.24 25.83 0.04
N VAL A 24 -24.23 26.75 0.11
CA VAL A 24 -24.59 27.41 1.38
C VAL A 24 -25.09 26.41 2.40
N LEU A 25 -25.96 25.48 2.00
CA LEU A 25 -26.43 24.41 2.89
C LEU A 25 -25.29 23.51 3.37
N ALA A 26 -24.39 23.11 2.48
CA ALA A 26 -23.23 22.32 2.84
C ALA A 26 -22.32 23.05 3.85
N LEU A 27 -22.05 24.34 3.62
CA LEU A 27 -21.28 25.17 4.55
C LEU A 27 -21.97 25.31 5.91
N ALA A 28 -23.29 25.52 5.92
CA ALA A 28 -24.05 25.60 7.16
C ALA A 28 -23.98 24.29 7.96
N LEU A 29 -24.14 23.14 7.29
CA LEU A 29 -24.00 21.82 7.93
C LEU A 29 -22.60 21.59 8.49
N ILE A 30 -21.56 21.96 7.74
CA ILE A 30 -20.15 21.86 8.20
C ILE A 30 -19.93 22.74 9.44
N LEU A 31 -20.42 23.98 9.43
CA LEU A 31 -20.30 24.89 10.58
C LEU A 31 -21.02 24.36 11.82
N ILE A 32 -22.24 23.83 11.66
CA ILE A 32 -23.00 23.19 12.76
C ILE A 32 -22.24 22.00 13.30
N ALA A 33 -21.71 21.14 12.44
CA ALA A 33 -20.92 19.99 12.84
C ALA A 33 -19.64 20.41 13.58
N LEU A 34 -18.90 21.41 13.07
CA LEU A 34 -17.73 21.95 13.73
C LEU A 34 -18.07 22.56 15.10
N GLN A 35 -19.12 23.35 15.19
CA GLN A 35 -19.56 23.91 16.46
C GLN A 35 -19.93 22.81 17.47
N SER A 36 -20.64 21.77 17.02
CA SER A 36 -20.98 20.62 17.85
C SER A 36 -19.75 19.88 18.38
N VAL A 37 -18.73 19.70 17.55
CA VAL A 37 -17.49 19.01 17.92
C VAL A 37 -16.62 19.89 18.84
N LEU A 38 -16.39 21.14 18.46
CA LEU A 38 -15.52 22.04 19.22
C LEU A 38 -16.14 22.53 20.52
N GLY A 39 -17.46 22.72 20.55
CA GLY A 39 -18.19 23.21 21.72
C GLY A 39 -18.62 22.14 22.71
N ASN A 40 -18.48 20.87 22.41
CA ASN A 40 -18.90 19.79 23.29
C ASN A 40 -17.79 19.39 24.28
N PRO A 41 -17.96 19.63 25.59
CA PRO A 41 -16.93 19.31 26.60
C PRO A 41 -16.55 17.85 26.67
N ARG A 42 -17.44 16.93 26.21
CA ARG A 42 -17.19 15.48 26.24
C ARG A 42 -16.06 15.04 25.31
N TRP A 43 -15.66 15.87 24.34
CA TRP A 43 -14.49 15.60 23.51
C TRP A 43 -13.16 15.73 24.25
N GLY A 44 -13.14 16.41 25.40
CA GLY A 44 -11.96 16.51 26.25
C GLY A 44 -10.77 17.17 25.54
N TRP A 45 -10.98 18.24 24.79
CA TRP A 45 -9.91 18.92 24.02
C TRP A 45 -8.71 19.32 24.86
N GLY A 46 -8.91 19.65 26.15
CA GLY A 46 -7.82 19.93 27.08
C GLY A 46 -6.93 18.72 27.30
N THR A 47 -7.54 17.57 27.62
CA THR A 47 -6.82 16.29 27.78
C THR A 47 -6.13 15.87 26.49
N PHE A 48 -6.79 16.05 25.33
CA PHE A 48 -6.19 15.78 24.03
C PHE A 48 -4.92 16.60 23.80
N ALA A 49 -4.97 17.91 24.08
CA ALA A 49 -3.81 18.80 23.91
C ALA A 49 -2.66 18.44 24.85
N GLU A 50 -2.97 18.07 26.11
CA GLU A 50 -1.99 17.65 27.10
C GLU A 50 -1.25 16.37 26.68
N TRP A 51 -1.98 15.36 26.17
CA TRP A 51 -1.42 14.06 25.84
C TRP A 51 -0.87 13.96 24.41
N PHE A 52 -1.20 14.90 23.53
CA PHE A 52 -0.84 14.81 22.10
C PHE A 52 0.68 14.69 21.87
N PHE A 53 1.48 15.37 22.67
CA PHE A 53 2.95 15.30 22.65
C PHE A 53 3.53 14.50 23.83
N ALA A 54 2.72 13.75 24.53
CA ALA A 54 3.21 12.91 25.63
C ALA A 54 4.16 11.82 25.10
N ARG A 55 5.17 11.51 25.90
CA ARG A 55 6.21 10.53 25.53
C ARG A 55 5.67 9.19 25.01
N PRO A 56 4.65 8.57 25.64
CA PRO A 56 4.10 7.31 25.11
C PRO A 56 3.52 7.43 23.70
N VAL A 57 2.88 8.57 23.37
CA VAL A 57 2.30 8.82 22.06
C VAL A 57 3.42 8.98 21.00
N LEU A 58 4.48 9.71 21.32
CA LEU A 58 5.62 9.90 20.43
C LEU A 58 6.41 8.60 20.21
N GLU A 59 6.58 7.79 21.26
CA GLU A 59 7.19 6.45 21.14
C GLU A 59 6.33 5.53 20.27
N GLY A 60 5.00 5.56 20.44
CA GLY A 60 4.05 4.83 19.60
C GLY A 60 4.12 5.27 18.13
N LEU A 61 4.20 6.58 17.89
CA LEU A 61 4.39 7.13 16.54
C LEU A 61 5.70 6.63 15.92
N GLY A 62 6.80 6.65 16.68
CA GLY A 62 8.09 6.13 16.24
C GLY A 62 8.02 4.65 15.82
N ARG A 63 7.35 3.81 16.62
CA ARG A 63 7.12 2.38 16.30
C ARG A 63 6.25 2.21 15.06
N THR A 64 5.18 3.00 14.92
CA THR A 64 4.33 3.01 13.73
C THR A 64 5.13 3.33 12.47
N LEU A 65 5.95 4.39 12.51
CA LEU A 65 6.79 4.77 11.38
C LEU A 65 7.83 3.69 11.03
N LEU A 66 8.44 3.09 12.05
CA LEU A 66 9.40 1.98 11.85
C LEU A 66 8.74 0.76 11.20
N LEU A 67 7.59 0.32 11.72
CA LEU A 67 6.84 -0.80 11.15
C LEU A 67 6.38 -0.50 9.72
N THR A 68 5.93 0.73 9.45
CA THR A 68 5.55 1.17 8.12
C THR A 68 6.74 1.13 7.17
N ALA A 69 7.90 1.66 7.58
CA ALA A 69 9.11 1.67 6.76
C ALA A 69 9.60 0.25 6.45
N LEU A 70 9.69 -0.62 7.46
CA LEU A 70 10.11 -2.01 7.28
C LEU A 70 9.10 -2.80 6.44
N GLY A 71 7.81 -2.74 6.78
CA GLY A 71 6.75 -3.44 6.05
C GLY A 71 6.66 -2.98 4.59
N THR A 72 6.77 -1.67 4.34
CA THR A 72 6.79 -1.10 2.99
C THR A 72 8.05 -1.53 2.24
N GLY A 73 9.23 -1.29 2.79
CA GLY A 73 10.50 -1.58 2.11
C GLY A 73 10.65 -3.05 1.74
N LEU A 74 10.46 -3.94 2.71
CA LEU A 74 10.52 -5.39 2.48
C LEU A 74 9.36 -5.88 1.61
N GLY A 75 8.15 -5.34 1.83
CA GLY A 75 6.96 -5.68 1.07
C GLY A 75 7.08 -5.29 -0.40
N PHE A 76 7.58 -4.09 -0.71
CA PHE A 76 7.83 -3.69 -2.11
C PHE A 76 8.96 -4.48 -2.75
N ALA A 77 10.02 -4.80 -2.03
CA ALA A 77 11.09 -5.66 -2.54
C ALA A 77 10.56 -7.03 -2.95
N LEU A 78 9.88 -7.73 -2.05
CA LEU A 78 9.26 -9.02 -2.32
C LEU A 78 8.15 -8.91 -3.38
N GLY A 79 7.31 -7.88 -3.31
CA GLY A 79 6.24 -7.61 -4.28
C GLY A 79 6.78 -7.39 -5.69
N THR A 80 7.92 -6.71 -5.83
CA THR A 80 8.59 -6.56 -7.13
C THR A 80 9.02 -7.90 -7.71
N LEU A 81 9.63 -8.76 -6.88
CA LEU A 81 10.01 -10.12 -7.33
C LEU A 81 8.80 -10.92 -7.76
N LEU A 82 7.71 -10.87 -6.99
CA LEU A 82 6.45 -11.54 -7.32
C LEU A 82 5.81 -10.97 -8.61
N ALA A 83 5.81 -9.65 -8.79
CA ALA A 83 5.31 -9.03 -10.02
C ALA A 83 6.12 -9.46 -11.23
N LEU A 84 7.45 -9.46 -11.14
CA LEU A 84 8.33 -9.93 -12.21
C LEU A 84 8.12 -11.42 -12.50
N ALA A 85 7.98 -12.25 -11.47
CA ALA A 85 7.64 -13.67 -11.62
C ALA A 85 6.29 -13.84 -12.36
N ARG A 86 5.31 -12.99 -12.04
CA ARG A 86 3.97 -13.02 -12.63
C ARG A 86 3.94 -12.67 -14.11
N VAL A 87 4.76 -11.72 -14.55
CA VAL A 87 4.86 -11.29 -15.95
C VAL A 87 5.95 -12.05 -16.73
N SER A 88 6.65 -12.97 -16.05
CA SER A 88 7.64 -13.82 -16.70
C SER A 88 6.96 -14.82 -17.63
N GLY A 89 7.64 -15.25 -18.68
CA GLY A 89 7.15 -16.33 -19.58
C GLY A 89 7.14 -17.72 -18.93
N SER A 90 7.53 -17.87 -17.65
CA SER A 90 7.57 -19.15 -16.94
C SER A 90 6.22 -19.47 -16.29
N PRO A 91 5.54 -20.57 -16.69
CA PRO A 91 4.25 -20.95 -16.07
C PRO A 91 4.38 -21.23 -14.57
N LEU A 92 5.49 -21.84 -14.14
CA LEU A 92 5.74 -22.18 -12.74
C LEU A 92 5.88 -20.92 -11.88
N LEU A 93 6.73 -19.95 -12.29
CA LEU A 93 6.92 -18.71 -11.55
C LEU A 93 5.63 -17.89 -11.49
N SER A 94 4.89 -17.84 -12.59
CA SER A 94 3.60 -17.17 -12.64
C SER A 94 2.57 -17.83 -11.71
N ALA A 95 2.51 -19.16 -11.66
CA ALA A 95 1.60 -19.89 -10.79
C ALA A 95 1.94 -19.69 -9.31
N VAL A 96 3.21 -19.76 -8.93
CA VAL A 96 3.68 -19.52 -7.56
C VAL A 96 3.35 -18.09 -7.12
N SER A 97 3.65 -17.11 -7.96
CA SER A 97 3.30 -15.72 -7.67
C SER A 97 1.79 -15.52 -7.54
N TRP A 98 1.00 -16.15 -8.43
CA TRP A 98 -0.45 -16.09 -8.35
C TRP A 98 -0.97 -16.68 -7.05
N GLY A 99 -0.51 -17.86 -6.68
CA GLY A 99 -0.91 -18.53 -5.44
C GLY A 99 -0.57 -17.71 -4.20
N TYR A 100 0.64 -17.11 -4.18
CA TYR A 100 1.04 -16.20 -3.10
C TYR A 100 0.08 -15.01 -2.98
N VAL A 101 -0.14 -14.29 -4.07
CA VAL A 101 -1.00 -13.10 -4.09
C VAL A 101 -2.43 -13.46 -3.70
N TRP A 102 -2.96 -14.57 -4.25
CA TRP A 102 -4.28 -15.07 -3.90
C TRP A 102 -4.41 -15.36 -2.41
N LEU A 103 -3.43 -16.07 -1.82
CA LEU A 103 -3.43 -16.46 -0.42
C LEU A 103 -3.40 -15.23 0.49
N PHE A 104 -2.38 -14.37 0.35
CA PHE A 104 -2.15 -13.27 1.28
C PHE A 104 -3.14 -12.10 1.13
N ARG A 105 -3.82 -11.97 -0.01
CA ARG A 105 -4.93 -11.02 -0.16
C ARG A 105 -6.26 -11.57 0.32
N SER A 106 -6.42 -12.90 0.43
CA SER A 106 -7.65 -13.52 0.93
C SER A 106 -7.68 -13.60 2.46
N ILE A 107 -6.53 -13.61 3.13
CA ILE A 107 -6.45 -13.69 4.58
C ILE A 107 -6.55 -12.27 5.18
N PRO A 108 -7.50 -12.01 6.10
CA PRO A 108 -7.51 -10.76 6.84
C PRO A 108 -6.19 -10.54 7.59
N LEU A 109 -5.64 -9.31 7.51
CA LEU A 109 -4.34 -8.99 8.15
C LEU A 109 -4.28 -9.37 9.62
N LEU A 110 -5.36 -9.12 10.38
CA LEU A 110 -5.45 -9.51 11.79
C LEU A 110 -5.21 -11.02 12.00
N VAL A 111 -5.84 -11.84 11.18
CA VAL A 111 -5.70 -13.30 11.25
C VAL A 111 -4.27 -13.73 10.92
N LEU A 112 -3.66 -13.12 9.91
CA LEU A 112 -2.26 -13.38 9.56
C LEU A 112 -1.31 -13.02 10.71
N LEU A 113 -1.51 -11.86 11.33
CA LEU A 113 -0.70 -11.40 12.48
C LEU A 113 -0.82 -12.36 13.67
N LEU A 114 -2.06 -12.75 14.01
CA LEU A 114 -2.31 -13.72 15.10
C LEU A 114 -1.69 -15.10 14.80
N LEU A 115 -1.79 -15.57 13.56
CA LEU A 115 -1.16 -16.83 13.14
C LEU A 115 0.35 -16.78 13.34
N LEU A 116 1.00 -15.72 12.86
CA LEU A 116 2.45 -15.58 12.97
C LEU A 116 2.92 -15.42 14.42
N ASN A 117 2.21 -14.65 15.22
CA ASN A 117 2.54 -14.46 16.63
C ASN A 117 2.40 -15.75 17.43
N ASN A 118 1.43 -16.59 17.06
CA ASN A 118 1.16 -17.85 17.74
C ASN A 118 1.80 -19.07 17.04
N LEU A 119 2.72 -18.85 16.10
CA LEU A 119 3.36 -19.92 15.34
C LEU A 119 4.12 -20.91 16.24
N GLY A 120 4.64 -20.43 17.38
CA GLY A 120 5.31 -21.25 18.37
C GLY A 120 4.44 -22.32 19.02
N TYR A 121 3.09 -22.16 19.01
CA TYR A 121 2.17 -23.21 19.47
C TYR A 121 2.02 -24.36 18.44
N LEU A 122 2.19 -24.04 17.15
CA LEU A 122 2.11 -25.03 16.08
C LEU A 122 3.46 -25.72 15.86
N TYR A 123 4.54 -24.95 15.95
CA TYR A 123 5.90 -25.41 15.71
C TYR A 123 6.80 -24.92 16.84
N SER A 124 7.19 -25.81 17.74
CA SER A 124 8.06 -25.49 18.89
C SER A 124 9.44 -24.99 18.47
N THR A 125 9.98 -25.58 17.39
CA THR A 125 11.27 -25.24 16.80
C THR A 125 11.15 -25.06 15.29
N ILE A 126 11.92 -24.11 14.76
CA ILE A 126 12.15 -23.96 13.31
C ILE A 126 13.48 -24.62 13.01
N GLU A 127 13.45 -25.66 12.18
CA GLU A 127 14.61 -26.43 11.78
C GLU A 127 14.89 -26.22 10.29
N LEU A 128 16.14 -25.89 9.98
CA LEU A 128 16.66 -25.93 8.63
C LEU A 128 17.58 -27.15 8.52
N GLY A 129 17.19 -28.09 7.69
CA GLY A 129 17.92 -29.34 7.50
C GLY A 129 17.66 -29.97 6.14
N VAL A 130 18.25 -31.13 5.89
CA VAL A 130 17.97 -31.87 4.66
C VAL A 130 16.65 -32.61 4.84
N PRO A 131 15.61 -32.31 4.02
CA PRO A 131 14.32 -32.97 4.15
C PRO A 131 14.47 -34.51 4.12
N PHE A 132 13.73 -35.20 5.00
CA PHE A 132 13.66 -36.65 5.11
C PHE A 132 14.93 -37.37 5.57
N THR A 133 16.01 -36.67 5.96
CA THR A 133 17.28 -37.32 6.38
C THR A 133 17.52 -37.27 7.89
N GLY A 134 16.72 -36.49 8.65
CA GLY A 134 16.94 -36.28 10.09
C GLY A 134 18.16 -35.39 10.41
N ILE A 135 18.86 -34.86 9.41
CA ILE A 135 20.01 -33.98 9.60
C ILE A 135 19.49 -32.53 9.70
N SER A 136 19.52 -31.97 10.91
CA SER A 136 19.27 -30.56 11.14
C SER A 136 20.59 -29.78 11.13
N LEU A 137 20.70 -28.79 10.22
CA LEU A 137 21.83 -27.86 10.14
C LEU A 137 21.66 -26.74 11.15
N PHE A 138 20.42 -26.41 11.46
CA PHE A 138 20.05 -25.30 12.33
C PHE A 138 18.69 -25.61 12.97
N SER A 139 18.61 -25.49 14.29
CA SER A 139 17.38 -25.65 15.07
C SER A 139 17.27 -24.52 16.07
N TYR A 140 16.16 -23.80 16.06
CA TYR A 140 15.96 -22.65 16.95
C TYR A 140 14.53 -22.60 17.46
N PRO A 141 14.32 -22.26 18.76
CA PRO A 141 12.98 -22.13 19.34
C PRO A 141 12.18 -21.06 18.59
N THR A 142 10.99 -21.41 18.10
CA THR A 142 10.14 -20.51 17.30
C THR A 142 9.79 -19.24 18.07
N THR A 143 9.51 -19.35 19.37
CA THR A 143 9.16 -18.20 20.23
C THR A 143 10.30 -17.21 20.42
N GLN A 144 11.55 -17.61 20.25
CA GLN A 144 12.72 -16.71 20.30
C GLN A 144 12.97 -16.03 18.96
N LEU A 145 12.67 -16.67 17.83
CA LEU A 145 12.78 -16.10 16.50
C LEU A 145 11.62 -15.17 16.18
N ILE A 146 10.41 -15.61 16.52
CA ILE A 146 9.18 -14.89 16.16
C ILE A 146 8.53 -14.35 17.45
N GLY A 147 9.10 -13.26 17.96
CA GLY A 147 8.44 -12.43 18.97
C GLY A 147 7.44 -11.47 18.33
N VAL A 148 6.70 -10.74 19.16
CA VAL A 148 5.62 -9.82 18.75
C VAL A 148 6.07 -8.87 17.61
N PHE A 149 7.24 -8.23 17.75
CA PHE A 149 7.76 -7.30 16.75
C PHE A 149 8.08 -8.00 15.43
N THR A 150 8.73 -9.16 15.49
CA THR A 150 9.08 -9.95 14.29
C THR A 150 7.82 -10.44 13.58
N ALA A 151 6.83 -10.94 14.33
CA ALA A 151 5.53 -11.34 13.79
C ALA A 151 4.82 -10.17 13.09
N ALA A 152 4.86 -8.98 13.69
CA ALA A 152 4.30 -7.76 13.10
C ALA A 152 5.00 -7.39 11.79
N VAL A 153 6.34 -7.34 11.78
CA VAL A 153 7.12 -7.03 10.57
C VAL A 153 6.85 -8.05 9.47
N LEU A 154 6.88 -9.35 9.79
CA LEU A 154 6.61 -10.42 8.83
C LEU A 154 5.19 -10.33 8.27
N GLY A 155 4.18 -10.20 9.12
CA GLY A 155 2.78 -10.13 8.69
C GLY A 155 2.50 -8.92 7.80
N LEU A 156 3.01 -7.75 8.19
CA LEU A 156 2.90 -6.54 7.37
C LEU A 156 3.64 -6.68 6.05
N THR A 157 4.85 -7.25 6.06
CA THR A 157 5.65 -7.48 4.84
C THR A 157 4.97 -8.44 3.88
N LEU A 158 4.51 -9.60 4.37
CA LEU A 158 3.88 -10.62 3.52
C LEU A 158 2.57 -10.11 2.91
N ASN A 159 1.77 -9.41 3.71
CA ASN A 159 0.54 -8.78 3.23
C ASN A 159 0.86 -7.68 2.20
N GLN A 160 1.75 -6.75 2.53
CA GLN A 160 2.15 -5.65 1.63
C GLN A 160 2.73 -6.16 0.31
N ALA A 161 3.53 -7.23 0.34
CA ALA A 161 4.11 -7.82 -0.87
C ALA A 161 3.05 -8.30 -1.87
N ALA A 162 1.94 -8.86 -1.38
CA ALA A 162 0.84 -9.29 -2.22
C ALA A 162 0.12 -8.11 -2.91
N PHE A 163 -0.09 -7.00 -2.20
CA PHE A 163 -0.66 -5.78 -2.77
C PHE A 163 0.30 -5.11 -3.74
N SER A 164 1.56 -4.91 -3.35
CA SER A 164 2.59 -4.31 -4.20
C SER A 164 2.83 -5.10 -5.48
N ALA A 165 2.78 -6.44 -5.42
CA ALA A 165 2.90 -7.29 -6.60
C ALA A 165 1.83 -6.96 -7.66
N GLU A 166 0.57 -6.80 -7.25
CA GLU A 166 -0.51 -6.46 -8.17
C GLU A 166 -0.45 -5.02 -8.67
N VAL A 167 -0.05 -4.06 -7.82
CA VAL A 167 0.16 -2.66 -8.23
C VAL A 167 1.25 -2.58 -9.29
N ILE A 168 2.39 -3.24 -9.07
CA ILE A 168 3.51 -3.23 -10.01
C ILE A 168 3.12 -3.96 -11.31
N ARG A 169 2.48 -5.14 -11.20
CA ARG A 169 2.00 -5.89 -12.37
C ARG A 169 1.00 -5.06 -13.18
N GLY A 170 0.02 -4.45 -12.52
CA GLY A 170 -0.98 -3.58 -13.15
C GLY A 170 -0.33 -2.39 -13.87
N GLY A 171 0.65 -1.75 -13.23
CA GLY A 171 1.40 -0.66 -13.84
C GLY A 171 2.22 -1.09 -15.07
N ILE A 172 2.84 -2.27 -15.05
CA ILE A 172 3.53 -2.79 -16.23
C ILE A 172 2.54 -3.07 -17.38
N LEU A 173 1.38 -3.65 -17.07
CA LEU A 173 0.36 -3.98 -18.07
C LEU A 173 -0.43 -2.75 -18.54
N SER A 174 -0.38 -1.63 -17.86
CA SER A 174 -1.04 -0.38 -18.29
C SER A 174 -0.31 0.34 -19.41
N VAL A 175 0.93 -0.05 -19.71
CA VAL A 175 1.71 0.52 -20.82
C VAL A 175 1.14 0.00 -22.14
N ASP A 176 0.83 0.93 -23.04
CA ASP A 176 0.26 0.61 -24.36
C ASP A 176 1.11 -0.41 -25.12
N HIS A 177 0.46 -1.42 -25.71
CA HIS A 177 1.14 -2.50 -26.44
C HIS A 177 1.93 -1.97 -27.64
N GLY A 178 1.47 -0.90 -28.27
CA GLY A 178 2.17 -0.23 -29.36
C GLY A 178 3.56 0.28 -28.99
N GLN A 179 3.81 0.57 -27.69
CA GLN A 179 5.15 0.94 -27.20
C GLN A 179 6.11 -0.24 -27.27
N TYR A 180 5.64 -1.45 -27.00
CA TYR A 180 6.43 -2.68 -27.12
C TYR A 180 6.72 -2.99 -28.60
N GLU A 181 5.71 -2.85 -29.46
CA GLU A 181 5.82 -3.09 -30.91
C GLU A 181 6.77 -2.08 -31.56
N ALA A 182 6.61 -0.80 -31.26
CA ALA A 182 7.48 0.26 -31.78
C ALA A 182 8.94 0.05 -31.34
N ALA A 183 9.16 -0.30 -30.08
CA ALA A 183 10.49 -0.58 -29.57
C ALA A 183 11.13 -1.80 -30.24
N ALA A 184 10.33 -2.84 -30.51
CA ALA A 184 10.78 -4.04 -31.23
C ALA A 184 11.10 -3.71 -32.70
N ALA A 185 10.27 -2.90 -33.37
CA ALA A 185 10.50 -2.46 -34.75
C ALA A 185 11.80 -1.66 -34.93
N LEU A 186 12.19 -0.91 -33.89
CA LEU A 186 13.48 -0.20 -33.80
C LEU A 186 14.68 -1.12 -33.48
N GLY A 187 14.47 -2.43 -33.37
CA GLY A 187 15.53 -3.40 -33.02
C GLY A 187 16.11 -3.26 -31.62
N LEU A 188 15.40 -2.60 -30.69
CA LEU A 188 15.90 -2.43 -29.34
C LEU A 188 15.92 -3.76 -28.58
N PRO A 189 17.02 -4.11 -27.90
CA PRO A 189 17.06 -5.31 -27.06
C PRO A 189 16.10 -5.17 -25.87
N ARG A 190 15.45 -6.27 -25.45
CA ARG A 190 14.40 -6.30 -24.41
C ARG A 190 14.74 -5.51 -23.13
N GLY A 191 15.98 -5.64 -22.61
CA GLY A 191 16.39 -4.91 -21.43
C GLY A 191 16.37 -3.38 -21.63
N ARG A 192 16.70 -2.91 -22.85
CA ARG A 192 16.66 -1.47 -23.19
C ARG A 192 15.22 -0.99 -23.39
N GLN A 193 14.35 -1.81 -23.99
CA GLN A 193 12.90 -1.55 -24.08
C GLN A 193 12.31 -1.35 -22.68
N VAL A 194 12.52 -2.31 -21.80
CA VAL A 194 11.99 -2.24 -20.43
C VAL A 194 12.51 -1.01 -19.69
N ARG A 195 13.83 -0.80 -19.64
CA ARG A 195 14.44 0.25 -18.82
C ARG A 195 14.16 1.66 -19.32
N ARG A 196 14.13 1.87 -20.65
CA ARG A 196 14.05 3.23 -21.24
C ARG A 196 12.66 3.63 -21.69
N ILE A 197 11.78 2.67 -21.95
CA ILE A 197 10.45 2.94 -22.51
C ILE A 197 9.35 2.49 -21.56
N ILE A 198 9.34 1.21 -21.18
CA ILE A 198 8.23 0.63 -20.42
C ILE A 198 8.24 1.07 -18.97
N LEU A 199 9.38 0.90 -18.27
CA LEU A 199 9.48 1.19 -16.84
C LEU A 199 9.15 2.67 -16.51
N PRO A 200 9.66 3.70 -17.21
CA PRO A 200 9.30 5.08 -16.93
C PRO A 200 7.80 5.38 -17.11
N GLN A 201 7.13 4.70 -18.05
CA GLN A 201 5.70 4.85 -18.27
C GLN A 201 4.92 4.10 -17.19
N ALA A 202 5.28 2.85 -16.89
CA ALA A 202 4.69 2.05 -15.81
C ALA A 202 4.78 2.75 -14.45
N MET A 203 5.91 3.39 -14.15
CA MET A 203 6.11 4.10 -12.88
C MET A 203 5.10 5.23 -12.67
N ARG A 204 4.60 5.88 -13.72
CA ARG A 204 3.56 6.90 -13.62
C ARG A 204 2.24 6.35 -13.07
N SER A 205 1.92 5.09 -13.37
CA SER A 205 0.75 4.39 -12.82
C SER A 205 1.05 3.76 -11.47
N ILE A 206 2.26 3.23 -11.27
CA ILE A 206 2.67 2.54 -10.04
C ILE A 206 2.76 3.52 -8.87
N LEU A 207 3.43 4.66 -9.04
CA LEU A 207 3.75 5.56 -7.93
C LEU A 207 2.52 6.05 -7.15
N PRO A 208 1.44 6.55 -7.76
CA PRO A 208 0.27 6.99 -7.01
C PRO A 208 -0.37 5.87 -6.21
N ALA A 209 -0.49 4.66 -6.80
CA ALA A 209 -1.04 3.50 -6.14
C ALA A 209 -0.12 3.02 -4.99
N ALA A 210 1.19 3.02 -5.21
CA ALA A 210 2.19 2.66 -4.20
C ALA A 210 2.14 3.60 -2.98
N PHE A 211 2.02 4.91 -3.19
CA PHE A 211 1.85 5.86 -2.08
C PHE A 211 0.55 5.62 -1.30
N ASN A 212 -0.53 5.30 -2.00
CA ASN A 212 -1.79 4.95 -1.35
C ASN A 212 -1.66 3.68 -0.49
N ASP A 213 -0.93 2.67 -0.99
CA ASP A 213 -0.64 1.44 -0.24
C ASP A 213 0.20 1.72 1.02
N VAL A 214 1.20 2.61 0.94
CA VAL A 214 2.01 3.03 2.11
C VAL A 214 1.13 3.68 3.19
N ILE A 215 0.23 4.58 2.78
CA ILE A 215 -0.72 5.20 3.71
C ILE A 215 -1.65 4.14 4.31
N GLY A 216 -2.11 3.20 3.51
CA GLY A 216 -2.92 2.05 3.95
C GLY A 216 -2.18 1.22 4.99
N LEU A 217 -0.91 0.87 4.71
CA LEU A 217 -0.07 0.10 5.62
C LEU A 217 0.17 0.84 6.95
N ALA A 218 0.45 2.15 6.90
CA ALA A 218 0.62 2.97 8.09
C ALA A 218 -0.62 2.93 8.99
N LYS A 219 -1.82 2.98 8.41
CA LYS A 219 -3.08 2.80 9.17
C LYS A 219 -3.20 1.37 9.72
N SER A 220 -2.79 0.37 8.96
CA SER A 220 -2.89 -1.04 9.34
C SER A 220 -1.94 -1.43 10.47
N THR A 221 -0.90 -0.64 10.77
CA THR A 221 -0.03 -0.88 11.94
C THR A 221 -0.80 -0.82 13.25
N SER A 222 -1.94 -0.11 13.30
CA SER A 222 -2.81 -0.08 14.48
C SER A 222 -3.35 -1.47 14.86
N VAL A 223 -3.50 -2.38 13.91
CA VAL A 223 -3.95 -3.76 14.15
C VAL A 223 -2.90 -4.57 14.92
N VAL A 224 -1.62 -4.17 14.88
CA VAL A 224 -0.53 -4.82 15.61
C VAL A 224 -0.73 -4.75 17.13
N TYR A 225 -1.48 -3.77 17.62
CA TYR A 225 -1.86 -3.66 19.05
C TYR A 225 -2.46 -4.96 19.61
N VAL A 226 -3.16 -5.73 18.80
CA VAL A 226 -3.80 -6.99 19.23
C VAL A 226 -2.77 -8.08 19.59
N LEU A 227 -1.50 -7.92 19.21
CA LEU A 227 -0.41 -8.87 19.51
C LEU A 227 0.27 -8.59 20.87
N ALA A 228 0.06 -7.41 21.46
CA ALA A 228 0.68 -6.95 22.72
C ALA A 228 -0.20 -7.30 23.96
#